data_8d5add6467f9c3a5bea17f54891af436
#
_entry.id   8d5add6467f9c3a5bea17f54891af436
#
_cell.length_a   1.000
_cell.length_b   1.000
_cell.length_c   1.000
_cell.angle_alpha   90.00
_cell.angle_beta   90.00
_cell.angle_gamma   90.00
#
_symmetry.space_group_name_H-M   'P 1'
#
loop_
_entity.id
_entity.type
_entity.pdbx_description
1 polymer ?
#
loop_
_entity_poly.entity_id
_entity_poly.type
_entity_poly.pdbx_seq_one_letter_code
_entity_poly.pdbx_strand_id
1 'polypeptide(L)'
;MAETTSPAQRKLTAASRMKPVSRVGDTIFAGASSVIAIALAVIVILMFVFLMKTAAPTLLANTDNFFTSRAWTTDQNPPAFGIQALLWTTVISSLLALLIAVPLSVGIALFITQLAPRKLANPVAFVVDLLAAVPSIVFGLWGGIVFGSSEIVNGLRGAIITTLGWIPIFSEDSSWSSATGTVYLASLVLAIMILPIITAVSRDVMAQTPHDQVEAALALGSTRWEVIKLAVLPHSRSGIISGSMLGLGRALGETLAVTLILQTMSPMALKQNLNLSIFVGGETFASKIAGNFSEAISDPTSLGALVASALALFVITFVVNATARLIAAKGVKR
;
A
#
# COMPACT_ATOMS: atom_id res chain seq x y z
N MET A 1 -73.63 11.62 28.63
CA MET A 1 -72.42 10.83 28.93
C MET A 1 -71.41 11.25 27.89
N ALA A 2 -70.46 12.08 28.25
CA ALA A 2 -69.36 12.50 27.36
C ALA A 2 -68.14 11.66 27.68
N GLU A 3 -67.73 10.77 26.76
CA GLU A 3 -66.48 9.97 26.89
C GLU A 3 -65.25 10.86 26.77
N THR A 4 -64.63 11.10 27.90
CA THR A 4 -63.34 11.80 27.99
C THR A 4 -62.23 10.83 27.60
N THR A 5 -61.80 10.82 26.34
CA THR A 5 -60.63 10.08 25.88
C THR A 5 -59.37 10.61 26.55
N SER A 6 -58.64 9.73 27.22
CA SER A 6 -57.37 10.02 27.93
C SER A 6 -56.33 10.67 27.01
N PRO A 7 -55.46 11.61 27.52
CA PRO A 7 -54.38 12.23 26.74
C PRO A 7 -53.40 11.23 26.14
N ALA A 8 -53.25 10.03 26.74
CA ALA A 8 -52.42 8.95 26.23
C ALA A 8 -52.97 8.33 24.94
N GLN A 9 -54.31 8.17 24.85
CA GLN A 9 -54.97 7.65 23.64
C GLN A 9 -54.91 8.66 22.46
N ARG A 10 -54.92 9.96 22.76
CA ARG A 10 -54.70 11.01 21.73
C ARG A 10 -53.29 11.02 21.13
N LYS A 11 -52.23 10.66 21.91
CA LYS A 11 -50.87 10.53 21.42
C LYS A 11 -50.66 9.30 20.53
N LEU A 12 -51.34 8.16 20.86
CA LEU A 12 -51.29 6.94 20.06
C LEU A 12 -52.01 7.09 18.71
N THR A 13 -53.10 7.85 18.63
CA THR A 13 -53.82 8.14 17.37
C THR A 13 -53.09 9.18 16.50
N ALA A 14 -52.29 10.07 17.07
CA ALA A 14 -51.47 11.00 16.30
C ALA A 14 -50.22 10.31 15.66
N ALA A 15 -49.62 9.34 16.33
CA ALA A 15 -48.52 8.54 15.81
C ALA A 15 -48.92 7.66 14.61
N SER A 16 -50.19 7.23 14.52
CA SER A 16 -50.71 6.42 13.42
C SER A 16 -50.98 7.20 12.12
N ARG A 17 -50.84 8.51 12.12
CA ARG A 17 -51.02 9.40 10.92
C ARG A 17 -49.72 9.84 10.23
N MET A 18 -48.57 9.30 10.61
CA MET A 18 -47.35 9.56 9.82
C MET A 18 -47.51 8.90 8.46
N LYS A 19 -47.64 9.68 7.41
CA LYS A 19 -47.60 9.19 6.02
C LYS A 19 -46.34 8.36 5.85
N PRO A 20 -46.41 7.15 5.26
CA PRO A 20 -45.21 6.39 4.99
C PRO A 20 -44.28 7.25 4.13
N VAL A 21 -43.04 7.43 4.63
CA VAL A 21 -42.01 8.14 3.88
C VAL A 21 -41.77 7.38 2.57
N SER A 22 -41.88 8.09 1.45
CA SER A 22 -41.63 7.50 0.13
C SER A 22 -40.18 7.02 0.07
N ARG A 23 -39.95 5.71 -0.06
CA ARG A 23 -38.61 5.10 -0.20
C ARG A 23 -38.08 5.09 -1.64
N VAL A 24 -38.73 5.85 -2.55
CA VAL A 24 -38.33 5.88 -3.96
C VAL A 24 -36.89 6.38 -4.10
N GLY A 25 -36.48 7.39 -3.33
CA GLY A 25 -35.11 7.86 -3.30
C GLY A 25 -34.09 6.78 -2.87
N ASP A 26 -34.42 6.02 -1.83
CA ASP A 26 -33.56 4.94 -1.34
C ASP A 26 -33.39 3.83 -2.38
N THR A 27 -34.49 3.48 -3.08
CA THR A 27 -34.47 2.47 -4.14
C THR A 27 -33.64 2.93 -5.35
N ILE A 28 -33.78 4.18 -5.76
CA ILE A 28 -32.99 4.78 -6.86
C ILE A 28 -31.51 4.80 -6.47
N PHE A 29 -31.20 5.26 -5.26
CA PHE A 29 -29.83 5.32 -4.76
C PHE A 29 -29.18 3.93 -4.67
N ALA A 30 -29.89 2.95 -4.10
CA ALA A 30 -29.41 1.56 -4.02
C ALA A 30 -29.22 0.97 -5.43
N GLY A 31 -30.14 1.22 -6.36
CA GLY A 31 -30.03 0.79 -7.74
C GLY A 31 -28.82 1.40 -8.44
N ALA A 32 -28.65 2.73 -8.36
CA ALA A 32 -27.52 3.43 -8.95
C ALA A 32 -26.17 2.94 -8.36
N SER A 33 -26.07 2.79 -7.05
CA SER A 33 -24.88 2.27 -6.37
C SER A 33 -24.54 0.84 -6.82
N SER A 34 -25.54 -0.01 -6.98
CA SER A 34 -25.36 -1.39 -7.47
C SER A 34 -24.87 -1.42 -8.92
N VAL A 35 -25.44 -0.58 -9.79
CA VAL A 35 -25.00 -0.47 -11.20
C VAL A 35 -23.55 -0.01 -11.29
N ILE A 36 -23.15 1.00 -10.51
CA ILE A 36 -21.76 1.48 -10.48
C ILE A 36 -20.82 0.38 -9.99
N ALA A 37 -21.20 -0.35 -8.93
CA ALA A 37 -20.38 -1.45 -8.40
C ALA A 37 -20.20 -2.58 -9.44
N ILE A 38 -21.28 -2.96 -10.15
CA ILE A 38 -21.22 -3.96 -11.22
C ILE A 38 -20.35 -3.45 -12.38
N ALA A 39 -20.52 -2.19 -12.79
CA ALA A 39 -19.73 -1.59 -13.87
C ALA A 39 -18.23 -1.62 -13.54
N LEU A 40 -17.83 -1.27 -12.31
CA LEU A 40 -16.43 -1.36 -11.86
C LEU A 40 -15.91 -2.80 -11.91
N ALA A 41 -16.71 -3.77 -11.44
CA ALA A 41 -16.31 -5.18 -11.49
C ALA A 41 -16.14 -5.67 -12.94
N VAL A 42 -17.03 -5.28 -13.84
CA VAL A 42 -16.93 -5.60 -15.28
C VAL A 42 -15.68 -4.99 -15.89
N ILE A 43 -15.36 -3.72 -15.62
CA ILE A 43 -14.14 -3.06 -16.11
C ILE A 43 -12.88 -3.83 -15.66
N VAL A 44 -12.81 -4.23 -14.37
CA VAL A 44 -11.67 -5.00 -13.85
C VAL A 44 -11.53 -6.36 -14.55
N ILE A 45 -12.64 -7.06 -14.79
CA ILE A 45 -12.64 -8.33 -15.51
C ILE A 45 -12.20 -8.12 -16.97
N LEU A 46 -12.72 -7.11 -17.66
CA LEU A 46 -12.35 -6.80 -19.04
C LEU A 46 -10.87 -6.45 -19.15
N MET A 47 -10.33 -5.67 -18.19
CA MET A 47 -8.90 -5.36 -18.13
C MET A 47 -8.07 -6.64 -17.96
N PHE A 48 -8.46 -7.54 -17.06
CA PHE A 48 -7.78 -8.83 -16.89
C PHE A 48 -7.79 -9.66 -18.18
N VAL A 49 -8.95 -9.78 -18.83
CA VAL A 49 -9.09 -10.52 -20.10
C VAL A 49 -8.24 -9.90 -21.21
N PHE A 50 -8.21 -8.58 -21.30
CA PHE A 50 -7.36 -7.86 -22.26
C PHE A 50 -5.88 -8.14 -22.02
N LEU A 51 -5.39 -8.01 -20.78
CA LEU A 51 -4.01 -8.30 -20.43
C LEU A 51 -3.65 -9.77 -20.74
N MET A 52 -4.53 -10.70 -20.39
CA MET A 52 -4.34 -12.12 -20.68
C MET A 52 -4.24 -12.40 -22.19
N LYS A 53 -5.15 -11.84 -22.98
CA LYS A 53 -5.13 -12.01 -24.46
C LYS A 53 -3.85 -11.48 -25.10
N THR A 54 -3.38 -10.32 -24.62
CA THR A 54 -2.18 -9.67 -25.16
C THR A 54 -0.89 -10.37 -24.72
N ALA A 55 -0.84 -10.87 -23.47
CA ALA A 55 0.31 -11.56 -22.92
C ALA A 55 0.46 -13.01 -23.42
N ALA A 56 -0.64 -13.71 -23.68
CA ALA A 56 -0.64 -15.15 -23.97
C ALA A 56 0.26 -15.57 -25.13
N PRO A 57 0.25 -14.91 -26.31
CA PRO A 57 1.13 -15.31 -27.43
C PRO A 57 2.61 -15.27 -27.05
N THR A 58 3.05 -14.20 -26.37
CA THR A 58 4.44 -14.02 -25.98
C THR A 58 4.85 -14.96 -24.85
N LEU A 59 3.95 -15.23 -23.89
CA LEU A 59 4.19 -16.22 -22.85
C LEU A 59 4.34 -17.66 -23.40
N LEU A 60 3.57 -18.00 -24.42
CA LEU A 60 3.67 -19.32 -25.09
C LEU A 60 4.94 -19.46 -25.94
N ALA A 61 5.46 -18.36 -26.48
CA ALA A 61 6.70 -18.34 -27.25
C ALA A 61 7.96 -18.25 -26.36
N ASN A 62 7.81 -17.94 -25.07
CA ASN A 62 8.92 -17.79 -24.14
C ASN A 62 9.63 -19.12 -23.87
N THR A 63 10.93 -19.16 -24.05
CA THR A 63 11.75 -20.37 -23.81
C THR A 63 12.15 -20.55 -22.36
N ASP A 64 12.20 -19.46 -21.60
CA ASP A 64 12.55 -19.48 -20.18
C ASP A 64 11.33 -19.67 -19.29
N ASN A 65 11.57 -20.09 -18.04
CA ASN A 65 10.49 -20.12 -17.05
C ASN A 65 10.15 -18.70 -16.60
N PHE A 66 8.93 -18.27 -16.90
CA PHE A 66 8.44 -16.91 -16.62
C PHE A 66 8.59 -16.47 -15.14
N PHE A 67 8.39 -17.39 -14.19
CA PHE A 67 8.43 -17.05 -12.77
C PHE A 67 9.83 -17.09 -12.16
N THR A 68 10.73 -17.91 -12.67
CA THR A 68 12.06 -18.16 -12.06
C THR A 68 13.21 -17.57 -12.85
N SER A 69 13.02 -17.20 -14.12
CA SER A 69 14.06 -16.57 -14.91
C SER A 69 14.25 -15.10 -14.49
N ARG A 70 15.49 -14.65 -14.59
CA ARG A 70 15.91 -13.25 -14.41
C ARG A 70 16.28 -12.59 -15.73
N ALA A 71 16.33 -13.37 -16.81
CA ALA A 71 16.63 -12.86 -18.12
C ALA A 71 15.53 -11.92 -18.59
N TRP A 72 15.90 -10.92 -19.36
CA TRP A 72 14.99 -10.06 -20.08
C TRP A 72 15.59 -9.78 -21.46
N THR A 73 15.42 -10.72 -22.37
CA THR A 73 15.90 -10.67 -23.76
C THR A 73 14.70 -10.91 -24.68
N THR A 74 13.97 -9.84 -24.96
CA THR A 74 12.75 -9.88 -25.80
C THR A 74 13.04 -9.60 -27.28
N ASP A 75 14.24 -9.12 -27.59
CA ASP A 75 14.77 -8.83 -28.91
C ASP A 75 15.29 -10.07 -29.66
N GLN A 76 15.37 -11.21 -28.98
CA GLN A 76 15.79 -12.49 -29.56
C GLN A 76 14.60 -13.33 -30.02
N ASN A 77 14.82 -14.19 -31.00
CA ASN A 77 13.81 -15.14 -31.46
C ASN A 77 14.35 -16.58 -31.37
N PRO A 78 13.82 -17.40 -30.45
CA PRO A 78 12.69 -17.18 -29.55
C PRO A 78 13.05 -16.27 -28.36
N PRO A 79 12.08 -15.54 -27.76
CA PRO A 79 12.32 -14.66 -26.62
C PRO A 79 12.60 -15.46 -25.35
N ALA A 80 13.42 -14.88 -24.46
CA ALA A 80 13.72 -15.46 -23.15
C ALA A 80 13.58 -14.38 -22.08
N PHE A 81 12.53 -14.45 -21.24
CA PHE A 81 12.27 -13.47 -20.21
C PHE A 81 11.58 -14.06 -18.98
N GLY A 82 11.76 -13.41 -17.85
CA GLY A 82 11.15 -13.79 -16.58
C GLY A 82 10.98 -12.62 -15.61
N ILE A 83 10.18 -12.84 -14.59
CA ILE A 83 9.76 -11.80 -13.65
C ILE A 83 10.39 -11.93 -12.26
N GLN A 84 11.32 -12.87 -12.03
CA GLN A 84 11.86 -13.12 -10.69
C GLN A 84 12.51 -11.87 -10.08
N ALA A 85 13.30 -11.14 -10.85
CA ALA A 85 13.96 -9.92 -10.37
C ALA A 85 12.95 -8.81 -10.07
N LEU A 86 11.96 -8.61 -10.95
CA LEU A 86 10.88 -7.64 -10.77
C LEU A 86 10.04 -7.94 -9.54
N LEU A 87 9.69 -9.23 -9.36
CA LEU A 87 8.93 -9.70 -8.21
C LEU A 87 9.69 -9.43 -6.90
N TRP A 88 10.97 -9.82 -6.87
CA TRP A 88 11.82 -9.61 -5.71
C TRP A 88 11.91 -8.13 -5.32
N THR A 89 12.29 -7.28 -6.25
CA THR A 89 12.43 -5.83 -6.01
C THR A 89 11.11 -5.21 -5.54
N THR A 90 9.99 -5.54 -6.21
CA THR A 90 8.67 -4.99 -5.88
C THR A 90 8.22 -5.41 -4.48
N VAL A 91 8.34 -6.68 -4.16
CA VAL A 91 7.89 -7.21 -2.86
C VAL A 91 8.77 -6.71 -1.73
N ILE A 92 10.09 -6.79 -1.88
CA ILE A 92 11.03 -6.38 -0.81
C ILE A 92 10.97 -4.88 -0.55
N SER A 93 10.97 -4.04 -1.59
CA SER A 93 10.87 -2.59 -1.40
C SER A 93 9.58 -2.19 -0.69
N SER A 94 8.45 -2.81 -1.06
CA SER A 94 7.15 -2.53 -0.45
C SER A 94 7.05 -3.04 0.99
N LEU A 95 7.59 -4.23 1.29
CA LEU A 95 7.60 -4.78 2.65
C LEU A 95 8.50 -3.98 3.58
N LEU A 96 9.69 -3.57 3.13
CA LEU A 96 10.58 -2.72 3.90
C LEU A 96 9.96 -1.34 4.15
N ALA A 97 9.34 -0.76 3.12
CA ALA A 97 8.61 0.49 3.29
C ALA A 97 7.49 0.36 4.33
N LEU A 98 6.74 -0.73 4.31
CA LEU A 98 5.67 -0.99 5.27
C LEU A 98 6.22 -1.21 6.69
N LEU A 99 7.32 -1.96 6.82
CA LEU A 99 7.97 -2.23 8.11
C LEU A 99 8.41 -0.93 8.82
N ILE A 100 8.85 0.07 8.05
CA ILE A 100 9.23 1.38 8.56
C ILE A 100 8.00 2.27 8.79
N ALA A 101 7.10 2.33 7.80
CA ALA A 101 5.98 3.27 7.82
C ALA A 101 4.93 2.92 8.87
N VAL A 102 4.59 1.64 9.08
CA VAL A 102 3.50 1.26 10.00
C VAL A 102 3.78 1.69 11.44
N PRO A 103 4.92 1.34 12.07
CA PRO A 103 5.18 1.75 13.44
C PRO A 103 5.26 3.27 13.61
N LEU A 104 5.86 3.98 12.63
CA LEU A 104 5.91 5.44 12.65
C LEU A 104 4.52 6.06 12.52
N SER A 105 3.70 5.58 11.59
CA SER A 105 2.34 6.05 11.36
C SER A 105 1.43 5.83 12.57
N VAL A 106 1.52 4.64 13.18
CA VAL A 106 0.77 4.32 14.40
C VAL A 106 1.22 5.21 15.56
N GLY A 107 2.53 5.44 15.71
CA GLY A 107 3.09 6.35 16.72
C GLY A 107 2.60 7.78 16.51
N ILE A 108 2.60 8.31 15.30
CA ILE A 108 2.09 9.65 14.97
C ILE A 108 0.58 9.73 15.23
N ALA A 109 -0.20 8.72 14.82
CA ALA A 109 -1.63 8.66 15.08
C ALA A 109 -1.96 8.66 16.58
N LEU A 110 -1.25 7.85 17.37
CA LEU A 110 -1.37 7.86 18.84
C LEU A 110 -0.99 9.20 19.44
N PHE A 111 0.09 9.81 18.98
CA PHE A 111 0.50 11.12 19.44
C PHE A 111 -0.61 12.15 19.21
N ILE A 112 -1.14 12.22 18.01
CA ILE A 112 -2.20 13.19 17.61
C ILE A 112 -3.49 12.96 18.42
N THR A 113 -3.90 11.69 18.61
CA THR A 113 -5.23 11.36 19.19
C THR A 113 -5.23 11.27 20.71
N GLN A 114 -4.14 10.79 21.31
CA GLN A 114 -4.13 10.41 22.74
C GLN A 114 -3.17 11.24 23.61
N LEU A 115 -2.08 11.76 23.04
CA LEU A 115 -1.00 12.36 23.83
C LEU A 115 -0.88 13.87 23.67
N ALA A 116 -1.04 14.38 22.45
CA ALA A 116 -0.79 15.79 22.15
C ALA A 116 -1.93 16.71 22.65
N PRO A 117 -1.60 17.88 23.23
CA PRO A 117 -2.59 18.91 23.45
C PRO A 117 -3.12 19.41 22.10
N ARG A 118 -4.38 19.86 22.06
CA ARG A 118 -5.05 20.31 20.81
C ARG A 118 -4.24 21.34 20.01
N LYS A 119 -3.45 22.16 20.71
CA LYS A 119 -2.58 23.17 20.06
C LYS A 119 -1.45 22.57 19.23
N LEU A 120 -1.00 21.35 19.53
CA LEU A 120 0.03 20.62 18.78
C LEU A 120 -0.57 19.55 17.86
N ALA A 121 -1.65 18.89 18.29
CA ALA A 121 -2.31 17.85 17.50
C ALA A 121 -2.77 18.37 16.13
N ASN A 122 -3.42 19.53 16.08
CA ASN A 122 -3.96 20.09 14.86
C ASN A 122 -2.88 20.46 13.81
N PRO A 123 -1.79 21.19 14.14
CA PRO A 123 -0.71 21.44 13.19
C PRO A 123 -0.03 20.16 12.69
N VAL A 124 0.22 19.18 13.58
CA VAL A 124 0.84 17.91 13.15
C VAL A 124 -0.08 17.14 12.21
N ALA A 125 -1.37 17.05 12.52
CA ALA A 125 -2.34 16.43 11.63
C ALA A 125 -2.38 17.14 10.27
N PHE A 126 -2.40 18.47 10.25
CA PHE A 126 -2.38 19.27 9.01
C PHE A 126 -1.12 18.99 8.17
N VAL A 127 0.06 18.93 8.79
CA VAL A 127 1.31 18.61 8.07
C VAL A 127 1.26 17.20 7.47
N VAL A 128 0.74 16.22 8.20
CA VAL A 128 0.58 14.84 7.69
C VAL A 128 -0.40 14.81 6.52
N ASP A 129 -1.53 15.50 6.64
CA ASP A 129 -2.53 15.58 5.56
C ASP A 129 -1.96 16.31 4.33
N LEU A 130 -1.12 17.34 4.51
CA LEU A 130 -0.42 18.04 3.44
C LEU A 130 0.58 17.13 2.71
N LEU A 131 1.33 16.31 3.45
CA LEU A 131 2.27 15.33 2.86
C LEU A 131 1.53 14.31 1.97
N ALA A 132 0.29 13.94 2.30
CA ALA A 132 -0.50 13.04 1.46
C ALA A 132 -0.85 13.65 0.09
N ALA A 133 -0.90 14.97 -0.03
CA ALA A 133 -1.23 15.69 -1.27
C ALA A 133 0.00 15.88 -2.20
N VAL A 134 1.22 15.63 -1.71
CA VAL A 134 2.44 15.80 -2.51
C VAL A 134 2.50 14.76 -3.63
N PRO A 135 2.74 15.15 -4.91
CA PRO A 135 2.91 14.21 -6.01
C PRO A 135 4.08 13.24 -5.77
N SER A 136 3.93 11.96 -6.10
CA SER A 136 4.95 10.92 -5.87
C SER A 136 6.28 11.21 -6.56
N ILE A 137 6.24 11.85 -7.73
CA ILE A 137 7.44 12.25 -8.48
C ILE A 137 8.34 13.20 -7.67
N VAL A 138 7.74 14.08 -6.86
CA VAL A 138 8.48 15.03 -6.00
C VAL A 138 9.22 14.27 -4.91
N PHE A 139 8.56 13.27 -4.29
CA PHE A 139 9.21 12.38 -3.32
C PHE A 139 10.36 11.60 -3.93
N GLY A 140 10.19 11.09 -5.17
CA GLY A 140 11.23 10.36 -5.89
C GLY A 140 12.46 11.23 -6.16
N LEU A 141 12.25 12.42 -6.72
CA LEU A 141 13.31 13.35 -7.05
C LEU A 141 14.03 13.86 -5.79
N TRP A 142 13.25 14.38 -4.83
CA TRP A 142 13.81 14.92 -3.58
C TRP A 142 14.50 13.83 -2.76
N GLY A 143 13.85 12.68 -2.58
CA GLY A 143 14.39 11.57 -1.81
C GLY A 143 15.63 10.94 -2.46
N GLY A 144 15.63 10.80 -3.80
CA GLY A 144 16.79 10.32 -4.54
C GLY A 144 18.02 11.20 -4.35
N ILE A 145 17.84 12.52 -4.43
CA ILE A 145 18.95 13.49 -4.28
C ILE A 145 19.35 13.62 -2.80
N VAL A 146 18.40 13.93 -1.91
CA VAL A 146 18.72 14.29 -0.51
C VAL A 146 19.15 13.08 0.30
N PHE A 147 18.46 11.94 0.17
CA PHE A 147 18.82 10.74 0.91
C PHE A 147 19.97 9.97 0.27
N GLY A 148 20.07 9.99 -1.06
CA GLY A 148 21.18 9.34 -1.76
C GLY A 148 22.55 9.92 -1.38
N SER A 149 22.63 11.24 -1.18
CA SER A 149 23.83 11.95 -0.74
C SER A 149 23.97 12.08 0.79
N SER A 150 22.97 11.69 1.57
CA SER A 150 22.95 11.86 3.02
C SER A 150 23.96 10.95 3.72
N GLU A 151 24.86 11.55 4.52
CA GLU A 151 25.79 10.80 5.37
C GLU A 151 25.08 9.93 6.40
N ILE A 152 23.91 10.38 6.92
CA ILE A 152 23.10 9.63 7.87
C ILE A 152 22.56 8.35 7.23
N VAL A 153 22.03 8.45 6.02
CA VAL A 153 21.46 7.30 5.29
C VAL A 153 22.56 6.32 4.89
N ASN A 154 23.71 6.82 4.43
CA ASN A 154 24.87 5.98 4.12
C ASN A 154 25.51 5.38 5.37
N GLY A 155 25.58 6.12 6.49
CA GLY A 155 26.05 5.61 7.78
C GLY A 155 25.12 4.51 8.33
N LEU A 156 23.81 4.67 8.24
CA LEU A 156 22.84 3.64 8.61
C LEU A 156 22.98 2.38 7.74
N ARG A 157 23.15 2.57 6.41
CA ARG A 157 23.49 1.46 5.49
C ARG A 157 24.73 0.71 5.97
N GLY A 158 25.82 1.41 6.26
CA GLY A 158 27.07 0.83 6.75
C GLY A 158 26.86 0.08 8.07
N ALA A 159 26.12 0.63 9.02
CA ALA A 159 25.79 -0.02 10.28
C ALA A 159 24.97 -1.29 10.08
N ILE A 160 24.01 -1.31 9.15
CA ILE A 160 23.23 -2.52 8.83
C ILE A 160 24.13 -3.58 8.19
N ILE A 161 25.00 -3.20 7.25
CA ILE A 161 25.93 -4.13 6.61
C ILE A 161 26.89 -4.75 7.64
N THR A 162 27.46 -3.95 8.54
CA THR A 162 28.40 -4.47 9.56
C THR A 162 27.74 -5.39 10.60
N THR A 163 26.48 -5.15 10.92
CA THR A 163 25.76 -5.93 11.95
C THR A 163 24.99 -7.12 11.37
N LEU A 164 24.38 -6.97 10.19
CA LEU A 164 23.46 -7.94 9.57
C LEU A 164 23.96 -8.45 8.21
N GLY A 165 25.15 -8.05 7.74
CA GLY A 165 25.69 -8.45 6.43
C GLY A 165 25.90 -9.94 6.20
N TRP A 166 25.85 -10.76 7.28
CA TRP A 166 25.83 -12.21 7.18
C TRP A 166 24.51 -12.77 6.62
N ILE A 167 23.44 -11.96 6.61
CA ILE A 167 22.14 -12.30 6.00
C ILE A 167 22.19 -11.86 4.54
N PRO A 168 21.86 -12.71 3.54
CA PRO A 168 21.96 -12.39 2.12
C PRO A 168 21.21 -11.12 1.69
N ILE A 169 20.10 -10.78 2.36
CA ILE A 169 19.32 -9.55 2.09
C ILE A 169 20.08 -8.26 2.47
N PHE A 170 21.00 -8.35 3.44
CA PHE A 170 21.78 -7.21 3.94
C PHE A 170 23.27 -7.31 3.57
N SER A 171 23.62 -8.24 2.68
CA SER A 171 25.01 -8.40 2.23
C SER A 171 25.49 -7.20 1.44
N GLU A 172 26.78 -6.86 1.59
CA GLU A 172 27.42 -5.84 0.79
C GLU A 172 27.69 -6.35 -0.63
N ASP A 173 27.53 -5.46 -1.61
CA ASP A 173 28.00 -5.67 -2.97
C ASP A 173 29.01 -4.57 -3.31
N SER A 174 30.22 -4.99 -3.66
CA SER A 174 31.34 -4.06 -3.97
C SER A 174 31.04 -3.13 -5.17
N SER A 175 30.08 -3.50 -6.00
CA SER A 175 29.63 -2.65 -7.13
C SER A 175 28.79 -1.44 -6.69
N TRP A 176 28.35 -1.40 -5.41
CA TRP A 176 27.43 -0.40 -4.88
C TRP A 176 27.98 0.24 -3.61
N SER A 177 28.78 1.30 -3.80
CA SER A 177 29.46 1.99 -2.70
C SER A 177 28.56 2.95 -1.89
N SER A 178 27.38 3.30 -2.40
CA SER A 178 26.46 4.26 -1.76
C SER A 178 25.02 3.75 -1.75
N ALA A 179 24.14 4.44 -1.01
CA ALA A 179 22.72 4.16 -1.01
C ALA A 179 22.01 4.57 -2.32
N THR A 180 22.64 5.39 -3.16
CA THR A 180 22.06 5.90 -4.41
C THR A 180 21.75 4.77 -5.38
N GLY A 181 20.56 4.77 -5.94
CA GLY A 181 20.14 3.79 -6.95
C GLY A 181 19.71 2.44 -6.40
N THR A 182 19.68 2.26 -5.07
CA THR A 182 19.44 0.97 -4.42
C THR A 182 17.97 0.76 -4.00
N VAL A 183 17.59 -0.51 -3.82
CA VAL A 183 16.28 -0.90 -3.27
C VAL A 183 16.08 -0.35 -1.86
N TYR A 184 17.15 -0.27 -1.06
CA TYR A 184 17.14 0.34 0.27
C TYR A 184 16.66 1.80 0.23
N LEU A 185 17.25 2.62 -0.64
CA LEU A 185 16.85 4.02 -0.78
C LEU A 185 15.40 4.15 -1.26
N ALA A 186 15.01 3.36 -2.25
CA ALA A 186 13.63 3.33 -2.73
C ALA A 186 12.65 2.97 -1.61
N SER A 187 13.00 2.00 -0.75
CA SER A 187 12.16 1.60 0.39
C SER A 187 11.98 2.72 1.42
N LEU A 188 13.03 3.51 1.69
CA LEU A 188 12.95 4.67 2.59
C LEU A 188 12.01 5.76 2.05
N VAL A 189 12.13 6.07 0.78
CA VAL A 189 11.26 7.08 0.13
C VAL A 189 9.81 6.58 0.05
N LEU A 190 9.60 5.33 -0.30
CA LEU A 190 8.27 4.70 -0.27
C LEU A 190 7.66 4.74 1.13
N ALA A 191 8.46 4.49 2.18
CA ALA A 191 7.98 4.56 3.56
C ALA A 191 7.43 5.94 3.91
N ILE A 192 8.16 7.02 3.56
CA ILE A 192 7.70 8.40 3.79
C ILE A 192 6.42 8.69 3.00
N MET A 193 6.31 8.19 1.78
CA MET A 193 5.17 8.42 0.91
C MET A 193 3.88 7.72 1.39
N ILE A 194 3.99 6.50 1.96
CA ILE A 194 2.82 5.76 2.47
C ILE A 194 2.45 6.13 3.91
N LEU A 195 3.39 6.72 4.66
CA LEU A 195 3.21 7.13 6.06
C LEU A 195 1.96 7.99 6.29
N PRO A 196 1.69 9.06 5.53
CA PRO A 196 0.52 9.91 5.78
C PRO A 196 -0.80 9.16 5.57
N ILE A 197 -0.88 8.25 4.62
CA ILE A 197 -2.09 7.45 4.33
C ILE A 197 -2.40 6.53 5.53
N ILE A 198 -1.38 5.81 6.02
CA ILE A 198 -1.53 4.90 7.16
C ILE A 198 -1.86 5.69 8.42
N THR A 199 -1.22 6.86 8.61
CA THR A 199 -1.48 7.75 9.76
C THR A 199 -2.91 8.27 9.76
N ALA A 200 -3.43 8.73 8.61
CA ALA A 200 -4.79 9.26 8.51
C ALA A 200 -5.83 8.21 8.89
N VAL A 201 -5.75 7.02 8.30
CA VAL A 201 -6.68 5.92 8.61
C VAL A 201 -6.55 5.48 10.07
N SER A 202 -5.32 5.34 10.59
CA SER A 202 -5.08 4.96 11.98
C SER A 202 -5.64 5.98 12.96
N ARG A 203 -5.41 7.28 12.70
CA ARG A 203 -5.95 8.40 13.47
C ARG A 203 -7.47 8.36 13.53
N ASP A 204 -8.11 8.21 12.40
CA ASP A 204 -9.58 8.24 12.30
C ASP A 204 -10.22 7.09 13.08
N VAL A 205 -9.65 5.89 13.04
CA VAL A 205 -10.16 4.73 13.79
C VAL A 205 -9.85 4.85 15.29
N MET A 206 -8.66 5.36 15.67
CA MET A 206 -8.34 5.60 17.07
C MET A 206 -9.24 6.67 17.71
N ALA A 207 -9.61 7.69 16.95
CA ALA A 207 -10.53 8.73 17.41
C ALA A 207 -11.98 8.20 17.64
N GLN A 208 -12.35 7.07 17.04
CA GLN A 208 -13.65 6.42 17.20
C GLN A 208 -13.71 5.46 18.39
N THR A 209 -12.64 5.35 19.18
CA THR A 209 -12.66 4.49 20.39
C THR A 209 -13.76 4.96 21.34
N PRO A 210 -14.69 4.07 21.78
CA PRO A 210 -15.80 4.44 22.67
C PRO A 210 -15.28 5.04 23.99
N HIS A 211 -15.84 6.18 24.37
CA HIS A 211 -15.46 6.86 25.63
C HIS A 211 -15.67 5.98 26.85
N ASP A 212 -16.74 5.16 26.86
CA ASP A 212 -17.04 4.23 27.95
C ASP A 212 -15.89 3.25 28.22
N GLN A 213 -15.21 2.77 27.19
CA GLN A 213 -14.06 1.86 27.34
C GLN A 213 -12.83 2.59 27.94
N VAL A 214 -12.62 3.85 27.55
CA VAL A 214 -11.56 4.68 28.08
C VAL A 214 -11.83 5.02 29.55
N GLU A 215 -13.06 5.43 29.86
CA GLU A 215 -13.48 5.77 31.24
C GLU A 215 -13.45 4.54 32.16
N ALA A 216 -13.89 3.39 31.70
CA ALA A 216 -13.82 2.15 32.46
C ALA A 216 -12.38 1.77 32.82
N ALA A 217 -11.43 1.90 31.89
CA ALA A 217 -10.02 1.65 32.16
C ALA A 217 -9.44 2.65 33.19
N LEU A 218 -9.79 3.94 33.07
CA LEU A 218 -9.37 4.98 34.04
C LEU A 218 -9.97 4.75 35.41
N ALA A 219 -11.23 4.32 35.49
CA ALA A 219 -11.90 4.02 36.79
C ALA A 219 -11.24 2.86 37.54
N LEU A 220 -10.60 1.93 36.80
CA LEU A 220 -9.78 0.84 37.36
C LEU A 220 -8.37 1.28 37.75
N GLY A 221 -8.05 2.58 37.66
CA GLY A 221 -6.74 3.13 38.05
C GLY A 221 -5.66 2.99 36.98
N SER A 222 -6.01 2.69 35.71
CA SER A 222 -5.04 2.55 34.64
C SER A 222 -4.37 3.88 34.29
N THR A 223 -3.06 3.81 34.01
CA THR A 223 -2.29 4.93 33.45
C THR A 223 -2.71 5.19 32.00
N ARG A 224 -2.39 6.37 31.45
CA ARG A 224 -2.68 6.71 30.04
C ARG A 224 -2.13 5.68 29.05
N TRP A 225 -0.95 5.14 29.33
CA TRP A 225 -0.35 4.12 28.46
C TRP A 225 -1.09 2.78 28.52
N GLU A 226 -1.58 2.41 29.70
CA GLU A 226 -2.41 1.21 29.86
C GLU A 226 -3.76 1.37 29.17
N VAL A 227 -4.40 2.54 29.25
CA VAL A 227 -5.61 2.85 28.47
C VAL A 227 -5.38 2.68 26.97
N ILE A 228 -4.24 3.18 26.45
CA ILE A 228 -3.90 2.99 25.03
C ILE A 228 -3.81 1.49 24.69
N LYS A 229 -3.17 0.69 25.53
CA LYS A 229 -3.00 -0.76 25.31
C LYS A 229 -4.29 -1.56 25.48
N LEU A 230 -5.13 -1.17 26.44
CA LEU A 230 -6.30 -1.96 26.82
C LEU A 230 -7.58 -1.58 26.05
N ALA A 231 -7.70 -0.31 25.65
CA ALA A 231 -8.90 0.21 24.98
C ALA A 231 -8.59 0.64 23.54
N VAL A 232 -7.65 1.57 23.32
CA VAL A 232 -7.45 2.23 22.03
C VAL A 232 -6.88 1.27 20.97
N LEU A 233 -5.75 0.62 21.24
CA LEU A 233 -5.09 -0.26 20.26
C LEU A 233 -5.92 -1.49 19.89
N PRO A 234 -6.57 -2.20 20.83
CA PRO A 234 -7.42 -3.34 20.49
C PRO A 234 -8.61 -2.92 19.63
N HIS A 235 -9.27 -1.79 19.98
CA HIS A 235 -10.38 -1.25 19.18
C HIS A 235 -9.92 -0.88 17.76
N SER A 236 -8.78 -0.23 17.65
CA SER A 236 -8.27 0.31 16.37
C SER A 236 -7.54 -0.71 15.50
N ARG A 237 -7.30 -1.93 15.98
CA ARG A 237 -6.46 -2.94 15.32
C ARG A 237 -6.89 -3.22 13.87
N SER A 238 -8.17 -3.40 13.63
CA SER A 238 -8.69 -3.69 12.28
C SER A 238 -8.49 -2.52 11.32
N GLY A 239 -8.65 -1.29 11.81
CA GLY A 239 -8.42 -0.08 11.04
C GLY A 239 -6.94 0.15 10.73
N ILE A 240 -6.04 -0.08 11.70
CA ILE A 240 -4.59 0.00 11.50
C ILE A 240 -4.16 -1.00 10.42
N ILE A 241 -4.63 -2.25 10.49
CA ILE A 241 -4.34 -3.26 9.46
C ILE A 241 -4.88 -2.79 8.09
N SER A 242 -6.11 -2.29 8.04
CA SER A 242 -6.71 -1.80 6.78
C SER A 242 -5.94 -0.62 6.19
N GLY A 243 -5.52 0.34 7.01
CA GLY A 243 -4.66 1.46 6.61
C GLY A 243 -3.30 1.00 6.10
N SER A 244 -2.69 0.01 6.79
CA SER A 244 -1.42 -0.58 6.38
C SER A 244 -1.54 -1.28 5.02
N MET A 245 -2.65 -1.98 4.76
CA MET A 245 -2.89 -2.63 3.48
C MET A 245 -3.15 -1.63 2.35
N LEU A 246 -3.81 -0.50 2.65
CA LEU A 246 -3.96 0.58 1.70
C LEU A 246 -2.60 1.18 1.32
N GLY A 247 -1.73 1.40 2.32
CA GLY A 247 -0.34 1.82 2.11
C GLY A 247 0.47 0.81 1.29
N LEU A 248 0.34 -0.49 1.58
CA LEU A 248 1.00 -1.55 0.83
C LEU A 248 0.55 -1.59 -0.64
N GLY A 249 -0.77 -1.48 -0.89
CA GLY A 249 -1.30 -1.43 -2.25
C GLY A 249 -0.73 -0.26 -3.05
N ARG A 250 -0.56 0.91 -2.41
CA ARG A 250 0.10 2.07 -3.02
C ARG A 250 1.59 1.80 -3.29
N ALA A 251 2.33 1.22 -2.34
CA ALA A 251 3.74 0.94 -2.50
C ALA A 251 4.03 -0.08 -3.61
N LEU A 252 3.20 -1.13 -3.74
CA LEU A 252 3.31 -2.14 -4.81
C LEU A 252 3.10 -1.54 -6.21
N GLY A 253 2.24 -0.53 -6.33
CA GLY A 253 1.91 0.12 -7.60
C GLY A 253 2.70 1.40 -7.88
N GLU A 254 3.66 1.80 -7.01
CA GLU A 254 4.39 3.04 -7.22
C GLU A 254 5.34 2.94 -8.41
N THR A 255 5.19 3.89 -9.31
CA THR A 255 5.89 3.90 -10.59
C THR A 255 6.96 4.99 -10.65
N LEU A 256 6.53 6.25 -10.61
CA LEU A 256 7.41 7.39 -10.94
C LEU A 256 8.51 7.62 -9.91
N ALA A 257 8.18 7.57 -8.61
CA ALA A 257 9.19 7.77 -7.57
C ALA A 257 10.25 6.68 -7.62
N VAL A 258 9.85 5.42 -7.80
CA VAL A 258 10.76 4.28 -7.85
C VAL A 258 11.62 4.29 -9.11
N THR A 259 11.05 4.63 -10.28
CA THR A 259 11.81 4.74 -11.54
C THR A 259 12.91 5.80 -11.45
N LEU A 260 12.68 6.92 -10.74
CA LEU A 260 13.67 7.97 -10.56
C LEU A 260 14.80 7.59 -9.59
N ILE A 261 14.53 6.69 -8.65
CA ILE A 261 15.48 6.32 -7.61
C ILE A 261 16.31 5.10 -8.01
N LEU A 262 15.67 4.04 -8.52
CA LEU A 262 16.35 2.78 -8.81
C LEU A 262 17.25 2.89 -10.03
N GLN A 263 18.45 2.35 -9.91
CA GLN A 263 19.32 2.10 -11.05
C GLN A 263 19.11 0.67 -11.54
N THR A 264 18.90 0.54 -12.85
CA THR A 264 18.76 -0.76 -13.50
C THR A 264 20.08 -1.51 -13.45
N MET A 265 20.04 -2.75 -13.02
CA MET A 265 21.19 -3.65 -13.13
C MET A 265 21.35 -4.11 -14.59
N SER A 266 22.61 -4.21 -15.06
CA SER A 266 22.85 -4.75 -16.40
C SER A 266 22.34 -6.17 -16.53
N PRO A 267 21.87 -6.61 -17.74
CA PRO A 267 21.40 -7.98 -17.97
C PRO A 267 22.44 -9.04 -17.58
N MET A 268 23.73 -8.71 -17.72
CA MET A 268 24.84 -9.60 -17.36
C MET A 268 24.95 -9.75 -15.83
N ALA A 269 24.81 -8.65 -15.08
CA ALA A 269 24.79 -8.67 -13.62
C ALA A 269 23.58 -9.45 -13.05
N LEU A 270 22.42 -9.34 -13.68
CA LEU A 270 21.23 -10.10 -13.31
C LEU A 270 21.38 -11.60 -13.52
N LYS A 271 22.10 -12.03 -14.57
CA LYS A 271 22.37 -13.45 -14.82
C LYS A 271 23.43 -14.05 -13.88
N GLN A 272 24.46 -13.29 -13.55
CA GLN A 272 25.63 -13.79 -12.80
C GLN A 272 25.46 -13.78 -11.28
N ASN A 273 24.70 -12.85 -10.73
CA ASN A 273 24.58 -12.66 -9.29
C ASN A 273 23.15 -12.93 -8.78
N LEU A 274 23.00 -13.97 -7.96
CA LEU A 274 21.85 -14.14 -7.07
C LEU A 274 21.86 -13.08 -5.93
N ASN A 275 22.19 -11.83 -6.26
CA ASN A 275 22.30 -10.83 -5.22
C ASN A 275 20.89 -10.43 -4.77
N LEU A 276 20.46 -11.02 -3.64
CA LEU A 276 19.19 -10.72 -2.97
C LEU A 276 19.30 -9.47 -2.10
N SER A 277 20.46 -8.78 -2.13
CA SER A 277 20.70 -7.62 -1.27
C SER A 277 19.79 -6.45 -1.63
N ILE A 278 19.34 -5.75 -0.61
CA ILE A 278 18.62 -4.48 -0.75
C ILE A 278 19.53 -3.30 -1.09
N PHE A 279 20.84 -3.48 -0.94
CA PHE A 279 21.85 -2.46 -1.19
C PHE A 279 22.36 -2.43 -2.63
N VAL A 280 21.64 -3.09 -3.52
CA VAL A 280 21.87 -3.06 -4.98
C VAL A 280 20.68 -2.41 -5.68
N GLY A 281 20.89 -2.08 -6.97
CA GLY A 281 19.81 -1.60 -7.84
C GLY A 281 18.81 -2.69 -8.18
N GLY A 282 17.81 -2.34 -8.98
CA GLY A 282 16.78 -3.25 -9.45
C GLY A 282 15.71 -2.52 -10.22
N GLU A 283 14.70 -3.25 -10.64
CA GLU A 283 13.50 -2.70 -11.27
C GLU A 283 12.27 -3.33 -10.61
N THR A 284 11.25 -2.51 -10.37
CA THR A 284 9.92 -3.01 -10.00
C THR A 284 9.11 -3.30 -11.26
N PHE A 285 8.00 -4.03 -11.13
CA PHE A 285 7.09 -4.20 -12.26
C PHE A 285 6.64 -2.86 -12.86
N ALA A 286 6.23 -1.93 -12.01
CA ALA A 286 5.72 -0.65 -12.45
C ALA A 286 6.82 0.22 -13.09
N SER A 287 8.04 0.24 -12.54
CA SER A 287 9.18 0.97 -13.12
C SER A 287 9.62 0.37 -14.44
N LYS A 288 9.65 -0.96 -14.57
CA LYS A 288 9.97 -1.66 -15.83
C LYS A 288 8.99 -1.30 -16.94
N ILE A 289 7.69 -1.37 -16.64
CA ILE A 289 6.65 -1.01 -17.61
C ILE A 289 6.80 0.44 -18.03
N ALA A 290 6.91 1.38 -17.09
CA ALA A 290 7.01 2.80 -17.40
C ALA A 290 8.28 3.16 -18.17
N GLY A 291 9.41 2.56 -17.82
CA GLY A 291 10.70 2.83 -18.47
C GLY A 291 10.82 2.30 -19.88
N ASN A 292 10.21 1.12 -20.14
CA ASN A 292 10.39 0.44 -21.43
C ASN A 292 9.17 0.52 -22.36
N PHE A 293 8.04 1.10 -21.95
CA PHE A 293 6.81 1.11 -22.73
C PHE A 293 6.95 1.79 -24.09
N SER A 294 7.60 2.96 -24.12
CA SER A 294 7.76 3.72 -25.36
C SER A 294 8.60 2.98 -26.43
N GLU A 295 9.58 2.21 -26.01
CA GLU A 295 10.42 1.39 -26.89
C GLU A 295 9.67 0.11 -27.33
N ALA A 296 9.04 -0.54 -26.38
CA ALA A 296 8.34 -1.82 -26.61
C ALA A 296 7.11 -1.70 -27.51
N ILE A 297 6.49 -0.53 -27.65
CA ILE A 297 5.31 -0.35 -28.51
C ILE A 297 5.60 -0.66 -29.99
N SER A 298 6.88 -0.57 -30.38
CA SER A 298 7.33 -0.86 -31.76
C SER A 298 7.52 -2.35 -32.05
N ASP A 299 7.64 -3.18 -31.01
CA ASP A 299 7.85 -4.61 -31.12
C ASP A 299 6.77 -5.41 -30.36
N PRO A 300 5.94 -6.19 -31.07
CA PRO A 300 4.87 -6.97 -30.43
C PRO A 300 5.34 -7.94 -29.35
N THR A 301 6.56 -8.48 -29.46
CA THR A 301 7.13 -9.42 -28.51
C THR A 301 7.50 -8.71 -27.19
N SER A 302 8.21 -7.60 -27.28
CA SER A 302 8.56 -6.76 -26.14
C SER A 302 7.32 -6.19 -25.45
N LEU A 303 6.35 -5.71 -26.21
CA LEU A 303 5.08 -5.26 -25.69
C LEU A 303 4.33 -6.39 -24.95
N GLY A 304 4.27 -7.59 -25.55
CA GLY A 304 3.65 -8.75 -24.94
C GLY A 304 4.32 -9.16 -23.63
N ALA A 305 5.65 -9.10 -23.53
CA ALA A 305 6.39 -9.37 -22.30
C ALA A 305 6.12 -8.33 -21.21
N LEU A 306 6.05 -7.03 -21.56
CA LEU A 306 5.66 -5.98 -20.61
C LEU A 306 4.21 -6.15 -20.12
N VAL A 307 3.30 -6.50 -21.01
CA VAL A 307 1.90 -6.79 -20.65
C VAL A 307 1.81 -8.04 -19.78
N ALA A 308 2.65 -9.06 -20.00
CA ALA A 308 2.73 -10.24 -19.14
C ALA A 308 3.21 -9.86 -17.72
N SER A 309 4.18 -8.94 -17.61
CA SER A 309 4.63 -8.42 -16.31
C SER A 309 3.54 -7.57 -15.61
N ALA A 310 2.75 -6.78 -16.37
CA ALA A 310 1.60 -6.06 -15.86
C ALA A 310 0.51 -7.01 -15.34
N LEU A 311 0.24 -8.10 -16.07
CA LEU A 311 -0.67 -9.16 -15.63
C LEU A 311 -0.20 -9.81 -14.31
N ALA A 312 1.11 -10.09 -14.19
CA ALA A 312 1.68 -10.62 -12.96
C ALA A 312 1.49 -9.64 -11.78
N LEU A 313 1.79 -8.37 -11.97
CA LEU A 313 1.56 -7.33 -10.95
C LEU A 313 0.07 -7.25 -10.55
N PHE A 314 -0.84 -7.31 -11.53
CA PHE A 314 -2.29 -7.32 -11.28
C PHE A 314 -2.70 -8.49 -10.39
N VAL A 315 -2.24 -9.71 -10.71
CA VAL A 315 -2.53 -10.91 -9.91
C VAL A 315 -1.94 -10.79 -8.50
N ILE A 316 -0.70 -10.36 -8.38
CA ILE A 316 -0.02 -10.19 -7.08
C ILE A 316 -0.76 -9.18 -6.20
N THR A 317 -1.11 -8.01 -6.74
CA THR A 317 -1.83 -6.98 -5.99
C THR A 317 -3.23 -7.46 -5.60
N PHE A 318 -3.91 -8.20 -6.47
CA PHE A 318 -5.20 -8.81 -6.16
C PHE A 318 -5.10 -9.82 -5.01
N VAL A 319 -4.13 -10.75 -5.06
CA VAL A 319 -3.90 -11.76 -4.03
C VAL A 319 -3.53 -11.12 -2.70
N VAL A 320 -2.61 -10.14 -2.71
CA VAL A 320 -2.21 -9.40 -1.51
C VAL A 320 -3.40 -8.68 -0.88
N ASN A 321 -4.19 -7.96 -1.66
CA ASN A 321 -5.37 -7.25 -1.17
C ASN A 321 -6.48 -8.20 -0.66
N ALA A 322 -6.70 -9.32 -1.35
CA ALA A 322 -7.66 -10.34 -0.90
C ALA A 322 -7.23 -10.97 0.44
N THR A 323 -5.96 -11.35 0.56
CA THR A 323 -5.38 -11.92 1.79
C THR A 323 -5.47 -10.93 2.95
N ALA A 324 -5.15 -9.67 2.70
CA ALA A 324 -5.25 -8.60 3.67
C ALA A 324 -6.67 -8.41 4.21
N ARG A 325 -7.67 -8.41 3.34
CA ARG A 325 -9.10 -8.32 3.72
C ARG A 325 -9.54 -9.53 4.56
N LEU A 326 -9.06 -10.73 4.24
CA LEU A 326 -9.36 -11.92 5.02
C LEU A 326 -8.75 -11.86 6.43
N ILE A 327 -7.54 -11.32 6.57
CA ILE A 327 -6.89 -11.11 7.87
C ILE A 327 -7.64 -10.06 8.69
N ALA A 328 -7.99 -8.93 8.08
CA ALA A 328 -8.75 -7.87 8.74
C ALA A 328 -10.13 -8.36 9.22
N ALA A 329 -10.84 -9.13 8.39
CA ALA A 329 -12.15 -9.68 8.74
C ALA A 329 -12.12 -10.70 9.91
N LYS A 330 -11.02 -11.49 10.02
CA LYS A 330 -10.83 -12.40 11.15
C LYS A 330 -10.49 -11.67 12.46
N GLY A 331 -9.83 -10.51 12.37
CA GLY A 331 -9.50 -9.67 13.54
C GLY A 331 -10.72 -9.05 14.23
N VAL A 332 -11.83 -8.86 13.51
CA VAL A 332 -13.10 -8.29 14.04
C VAL A 332 -13.92 -9.33 14.81
N LYS A 333 -13.70 -10.63 14.58
CA LYS A 333 -14.51 -11.71 15.21
C LYS A 333 -13.97 -12.20 16.57
N ARG A 334 -12.94 -11.58 17.08
CA ARG A 334 -12.38 -11.82 18.43
C ARG A 334 -12.48 -10.54 19.27
#